data_b4d832f0c209dae9692854abc1a96691
#
_entry.id   b4d832f0c209dae9692854abc1a96691
#
_cell.length_a   1.000
_cell.length_b   1.000
_cell.length_c   1.000
_cell.angle_alpha   90.00
_cell.angle_beta   90.00
_cell.angle_gamma   90.00
#
_symmetry.space_group_name_H-M   'P 1'
#
loop_
_entity.id
_entity.type
_entity.pdbx_description
1 polymer ?
#
loop_
_entity_poly.entity_id
_entity_poly.type
_entity_poly.pdbx_seq_one_letter_code
_entity_poly.pdbx_strand_id
1 'polypeptide(L)'
;MKKGGLVIFGGTAEGRQLALELCRRCPEKEIWVSVATGYGRALLEEGRPENLRLQEGRLEQREMSAFLRQGGFAAAVDATHPYAQEVSENLRLACQTAGIPCLVLRREATPLTGCRMAADIREAAQKCREVPGPILLTTGAKELPAFCQELGEPERVFPRVLPMEESLRQCRLAGIPARQIVAMQGPYSSE
;
A
#
# COMPACT_ATOMS: atom_id res chain seq x y z
N MET A 1 13.39 -21.03 13.91
CA MET A 1 12.52 -19.86 14.26
C MET A 1 12.06 -20.03 15.70
N LYS A 2 12.18 -18.98 16.50
CA LYS A 2 11.65 -18.99 17.88
C LYS A 2 10.12 -19.00 17.80
N LYS A 3 9.45 -20.00 18.39
CA LYS A 3 7.97 -20.07 18.41
C LYS A 3 7.38 -18.86 19.16
N GLY A 4 6.28 -18.31 18.63
CA GLY A 4 5.53 -17.24 19.27
C GLY A 4 5.93 -15.82 18.86
N GLY A 5 6.67 -15.65 17.75
CA GLY A 5 6.93 -14.36 17.15
C GLY A 5 5.67 -13.72 16.54
N LEU A 6 5.76 -12.45 16.16
CA LEU A 6 4.71 -11.72 15.45
C LEU A 6 5.13 -11.50 14.00
N VAL A 7 4.17 -11.54 13.09
CA VAL A 7 4.39 -11.14 11.71
C VAL A 7 3.50 -9.96 11.33
N ILE A 8 4.09 -8.94 10.72
CA ILE A 8 3.40 -7.74 10.24
C ILE A 8 3.45 -7.76 8.72
N PHE A 9 2.30 -7.77 8.08
CA PHE A 9 2.20 -7.55 6.64
C PHE A 9 2.21 -6.04 6.41
N GLY A 10 3.38 -5.54 5.96
CA GLY A 10 3.71 -4.12 5.91
C GLY A 10 3.39 -3.50 4.55
N GLY A 11 3.58 -2.20 4.47
CA GLY A 11 3.38 -1.37 3.27
C GLY A 11 3.07 0.07 3.62
N THR A 12 2.92 0.37 4.92
CA THR A 12 2.64 1.71 5.45
C THR A 12 3.72 2.16 6.44
N ALA A 13 3.79 3.47 6.68
CA ALA A 13 4.68 4.05 7.68
C ALA A 13 4.34 3.55 9.09
N GLU A 14 3.04 3.40 9.39
CA GLU A 14 2.55 2.92 10.68
C GLU A 14 2.95 1.46 10.93
N GLY A 15 2.88 0.61 9.90
CA GLY A 15 3.35 -0.78 10.00
C GLY A 15 4.84 -0.87 10.30
N ARG A 16 5.65 0.01 9.69
CA ARG A 16 7.09 0.13 9.98
C ARG A 16 7.33 0.60 11.40
N GLN A 17 6.65 1.65 11.86
CA GLN A 17 6.78 2.16 13.22
C GLN A 17 6.38 1.11 14.26
N LEU A 18 5.29 0.38 14.04
CA LEU A 18 4.86 -0.72 14.90
C LEU A 18 5.94 -1.80 14.98
N ALA A 19 6.54 -2.20 13.86
CA ALA A 19 7.58 -3.22 13.83
C ALA A 19 8.80 -2.81 14.67
N LEU A 20 9.29 -1.58 14.49
CA LEU A 20 10.44 -1.06 15.23
C LEU A 20 10.14 -0.95 16.74
N GLU A 21 8.94 -0.48 17.10
CA GLU A 21 8.53 -0.37 18.50
C GLU A 21 8.37 -1.74 19.16
N LEU A 22 7.83 -2.74 18.46
CA LEU A 22 7.76 -4.11 18.96
C LEU A 22 9.14 -4.73 19.13
N CYS A 23 10.07 -4.47 18.21
CA CYS A 23 11.46 -4.92 18.34
C CYS A 23 12.10 -4.35 19.61
N ARG A 24 11.87 -3.07 19.89
CA ARG A 24 12.41 -2.38 21.06
C ARG A 24 11.81 -2.89 22.38
N ARG A 25 10.47 -3.14 22.40
CA ARG A 25 9.76 -3.57 23.61
C ARG A 25 9.89 -5.06 23.93
N CYS A 26 10.14 -5.87 22.91
CA CYS A 26 10.20 -7.33 23.04
C CYS A 26 11.49 -7.87 22.39
N PRO A 27 12.69 -7.51 22.93
CA PRO A 27 13.96 -7.90 22.32
C PRO A 27 14.19 -9.42 22.28
N GLU A 28 13.51 -10.17 23.14
CA GLU A 28 13.55 -11.63 23.19
C GLU A 28 12.73 -12.32 22.09
N LYS A 29 11.83 -11.58 21.41
CA LYS A 29 10.95 -12.11 20.34
C LYS A 29 11.46 -11.74 18.96
N GLU A 30 11.29 -12.65 18.02
CA GLU A 30 11.48 -12.31 16.60
C GLU A 30 10.23 -11.62 16.07
N ILE A 31 10.43 -10.43 15.49
CA ILE A 31 9.40 -9.66 14.78
C ILE A 31 9.65 -9.80 13.30
N TRP A 32 8.67 -10.30 12.58
CA TRP A 32 8.74 -10.47 11.14
C TRP A 32 7.96 -9.37 10.43
N VAL A 33 8.51 -8.84 9.34
CA VAL A 33 7.79 -7.92 8.45
C VAL A 33 7.82 -8.49 7.04
N SER A 34 6.64 -8.73 6.48
CA SER A 34 6.45 -9.09 5.09
C SER A 34 6.18 -7.83 4.26
N VAL A 35 7.02 -7.59 3.25
CA VAL A 35 6.93 -6.43 2.35
C VAL A 35 6.86 -6.91 0.90
N ALA A 36 6.02 -6.26 0.11
CA ALA A 36 5.79 -6.67 -1.28
C ALA A 36 6.92 -6.25 -2.24
N THR A 37 7.79 -5.30 -1.84
CA THR A 37 8.76 -4.65 -2.74
C THR A 37 10.12 -4.47 -2.06
N GLY A 38 11.19 -4.47 -2.86
CA GLY A 38 12.54 -4.14 -2.39
C GLY A 38 12.66 -2.75 -1.78
N TYR A 39 11.83 -1.78 -2.21
CA TYR A 39 11.76 -0.46 -1.57
C TYR A 39 11.26 -0.56 -0.12
N GLY A 40 10.17 -1.29 0.11
CA GLY A 40 9.67 -1.52 1.48
C GLY A 40 10.69 -2.20 2.37
N ARG A 41 11.50 -3.10 1.79
CA ARG A 41 12.62 -3.75 2.47
C ARG A 41 13.72 -2.73 2.79
N ALA A 42 14.17 -1.93 1.83
CA ALA A 42 15.25 -0.95 2.01
C ALA A 42 14.97 0.02 3.18
N LEU A 43 13.70 0.45 3.34
CA LEU A 43 13.27 1.31 4.44
C LEU A 43 13.39 0.67 5.84
N LEU A 44 13.51 -0.65 5.92
CA LEU A 44 13.65 -1.42 7.17
C LEU A 44 15.07 -1.95 7.40
N GLU A 45 15.92 -1.92 6.37
CA GLU A 45 17.31 -2.38 6.47
C GLU A 45 18.20 -1.35 7.17
N GLU A 46 17.94 -0.05 7.00
CA GLU A 46 18.70 1.00 7.65
C GLU A 46 18.45 0.98 9.17
N GLY A 47 19.50 0.73 9.94
CA GLY A 47 19.42 0.61 11.40
C GLY A 47 18.59 -0.57 11.90
N ARG A 48 18.47 -1.65 11.11
CA ARG A 48 17.64 -2.83 11.41
C ARG A 48 17.97 -3.44 12.77
N PRO A 49 16.97 -3.58 13.68
CA PRO A 49 17.15 -4.30 14.95
C PRO A 49 17.52 -5.78 14.73
N GLU A 50 18.34 -6.34 15.62
CA GLU A 50 18.81 -7.74 15.52
C GLU A 50 17.66 -8.77 15.52
N ASN A 51 16.55 -8.47 16.20
CA ASN A 51 15.39 -9.34 16.28
C ASN A 51 14.34 -9.07 15.19
N LEU A 52 14.60 -8.17 14.22
CA LEU A 52 13.76 -7.95 13.05
C LEU A 52 14.13 -8.92 11.93
N ARG A 53 13.13 -9.58 11.35
CA ARG A 53 13.25 -10.44 10.18
C ARG A 53 12.40 -9.89 9.04
N LEU A 54 12.90 -9.98 7.82
CA LEU A 54 12.22 -9.47 6.64
C LEU A 54 11.90 -10.61 5.67
N GLN A 55 10.65 -10.64 5.23
CA GLN A 55 10.17 -11.45 4.12
C GLN A 55 9.86 -10.49 2.98
N GLU A 56 10.56 -10.63 1.85
CA GLU A 56 10.32 -9.84 0.65
C GLU A 56 9.57 -10.65 -0.39
N GLY A 57 8.71 -9.97 -1.13
CA GLY A 57 7.93 -10.52 -2.23
C GLY A 57 6.43 -10.57 -1.92
N ARG A 58 5.66 -10.50 -3.00
CA ARG A 58 4.22 -10.70 -2.91
C ARG A 58 3.94 -12.17 -2.62
N LEU A 59 3.12 -12.41 -1.61
CA LEU A 59 2.65 -13.74 -1.27
C LEU A 59 1.18 -13.85 -1.65
N GLU A 60 0.84 -14.90 -2.37
CA GLU A 60 -0.54 -15.28 -2.60
C GLU A 60 -1.13 -15.99 -1.37
N GLN A 61 -2.45 -16.16 -1.31
CA GLN A 61 -3.14 -16.73 -0.15
C GLN A 61 -2.54 -18.08 0.31
N ARG A 62 -2.20 -18.97 -0.61
CA ARG A 62 -1.60 -20.29 -0.29
C ARG A 62 -0.20 -20.15 0.29
N GLU A 63 0.59 -19.26 -0.26
CA GLU A 63 1.95 -18.96 0.20
C GLU A 63 1.92 -18.30 1.58
N MET A 64 1.00 -17.34 1.81
CA MET A 64 0.76 -16.75 3.13
C MET A 64 0.42 -17.84 4.17
N SER A 65 -0.49 -18.75 3.82
CA SER A 65 -0.90 -19.83 4.73
C SER A 65 0.27 -20.76 5.07
N ALA A 66 1.10 -21.08 4.09
CA ALA A 66 2.29 -21.89 4.29
C ALA A 66 3.32 -21.16 5.17
N PHE A 67 3.59 -19.91 4.88
CA PHE A 67 4.50 -19.05 5.62
C PHE A 67 4.08 -18.90 7.09
N LEU A 68 2.79 -18.64 7.34
CA LEU A 68 2.26 -18.48 8.69
C LEU A 68 2.38 -19.77 9.51
N ARG A 69 2.09 -20.94 8.92
CA ARG A 69 2.22 -22.24 9.60
C ARG A 69 3.67 -22.59 9.90
N GLN A 70 4.56 -22.42 8.92
CA GLN A 70 5.99 -22.73 9.08
C GLN A 70 6.66 -21.79 10.08
N GLY A 71 6.20 -20.54 10.13
CA GLY A 71 6.71 -19.51 11.03
C GLY A 71 6.37 -19.71 12.49
N GLY A 72 5.31 -20.46 12.80
CA GLY A 72 4.87 -20.67 14.20
C GLY A 72 4.55 -19.37 14.90
N PHE A 73 4.00 -18.39 14.19
CA PHE A 73 3.66 -17.07 14.72
C PHE A 73 2.52 -17.13 15.72
N ALA A 74 2.58 -16.26 16.73
CA ALA A 74 1.50 -16.11 17.71
C ALA A 74 0.33 -15.29 17.14
N ALA A 75 0.60 -14.35 16.26
CA ALA A 75 -0.39 -13.52 15.58
C ALA A 75 0.20 -12.91 14.31
N ALA A 76 -0.69 -12.54 13.39
CA ALA A 76 -0.37 -11.70 12.25
C ALA A 76 -1.03 -10.32 12.39
N VAL A 77 -0.36 -9.28 11.90
CA VAL A 77 -0.87 -7.91 11.86
C VAL A 77 -0.99 -7.47 10.40
N ASP A 78 -2.19 -7.11 9.99
CA ASP A 78 -2.43 -6.43 8.72
C ASP A 78 -2.16 -4.93 8.90
N ALA A 79 -1.03 -4.48 8.39
CA ALA A 79 -0.62 -3.08 8.29
C ALA A 79 -0.41 -2.68 6.83
N THR A 80 -1.16 -3.29 5.92
CA THR A 80 -1.15 -2.96 4.50
C THR A 80 -1.88 -1.65 4.23
N HIS A 81 -1.73 -1.12 3.02
CA HIS A 81 -2.43 0.09 2.65
C HIS A 81 -3.96 -0.16 2.61
N PRO A 82 -4.80 0.79 3.08
CA PRO A 82 -6.26 0.61 3.10
C PRO A 82 -6.89 0.21 1.76
N TYR A 83 -6.24 0.55 0.64
CA TYR A 83 -6.69 0.17 -0.71
C TYR A 83 -6.22 -1.22 -1.17
N ALA A 84 -5.42 -1.91 -0.37
CA ALA A 84 -4.94 -3.26 -0.67
C ALA A 84 -5.92 -4.35 -0.20
N GLN A 85 -7.21 -4.21 -0.53
CA GLN A 85 -8.29 -5.06 -0.04
C GLN A 85 -8.08 -6.56 -0.33
N GLU A 86 -7.56 -6.89 -1.50
CA GLU A 86 -7.25 -8.27 -1.88
C GLU A 86 -6.21 -8.91 -0.94
N VAL A 87 -5.14 -8.17 -0.63
CA VAL A 87 -4.09 -8.65 0.28
C VAL A 87 -4.63 -8.83 1.69
N SER A 88 -5.43 -7.89 2.19
CA SER A 88 -6.08 -7.98 3.51
C SER A 88 -7.00 -9.20 3.60
N GLU A 89 -7.79 -9.47 2.58
CA GLU A 89 -8.69 -10.63 2.56
C GLU A 89 -7.89 -11.94 2.48
N ASN A 90 -6.88 -12.01 1.62
CA ASN A 90 -5.99 -13.17 1.53
C ASN A 90 -5.29 -13.46 2.85
N LEU A 91 -4.82 -12.42 3.55
CA LEU A 91 -4.18 -12.56 4.86
C LEU A 91 -5.19 -13.06 5.92
N ARG A 92 -6.40 -12.52 5.94
CA ARG A 92 -7.46 -12.96 6.85
C ARG A 92 -7.75 -14.46 6.69
N LEU A 93 -7.90 -14.92 5.44
CA LEU A 93 -8.14 -16.33 5.12
C LEU A 93 -6.92 -17.20 5.47
N ALA A 94 -5.71 -16.71 5.22
CA ALA A 94 -4.47 -17.41 5.57
C ALA A 94 -4.32 -17.58 7.09
N CYS A 95 -4.66 -16.57 7.87
CA CYS A 95 -4.66 -16.63 9.34
C CYS A 95 -5.68 -17.64 9.87
N GLN A 96 -6.90 -17.66 9.32
CA GLN A 96 -7.91 -18.69 9.64
C GLN A 96 -7.38 -20.09 9.37
N THR A 97 -6.76 -20.29 8.19
CA THR A 97 -6.17 -21.58 7.79
C THR A 97 -5.00 -21.98 8.69
N ALA A 98 -4.22 -21.02 9.18
CA ALA A 98 -3.08 -21.25 10.08
C ALA A 98 -3.49 -21.38 11.56
N GLY A 99 -4.73 -21.03 11.92
CA GLY A 99 -5.24 -21.07 13.29
C GLY A 99 -4.64 -19.99 14.19
N ILE A 100 -4.26 -18.82 13.63
CA ILE A 100 -3.70 -17.70 14.39
C ILE A 100 -4.58 -16.45 14.26
N PRO A 101 -4.59 -15.57 15.28
CA PRO A 101 -5.32 -14.30 15.19
C PRO A 101 -4.73 -13.36 14.14
N CYS A 102 -5.62 -12.64 13.43
CA CYS A 102 -5.30 -11.56 12.52
C CYS A 102 -5.75 -10.23 13.13
N LEU A 103 -4.81 -9.36 13.44
CA LEU A 103 -5.05 -8.00 13.92
C LEU A 103 -4.96 -7.03 12.75
N VAL A 104 -5.82 -6.00 12.73
CA VAL A 104 -5.79 -4.99 11.66
C VAL A 104 -5.36 -3.65 12.26
N LEU A 105 -4.22 -3.15 11.80
CA LEU A 105 -3.76 -1.80 12.14
C LEU A 105 -4.47 -0.79 11.23
N ARG A 106 -5.39 -0.04 11.78
CA ARG A 106 -6.13 0.99 11.05
C ARG A 106 -5.64 2.38 11.43
N ARG A 107 -5.47 3.20 10.41
CA ARG A 107 -5.29 4.64 10.57
C ARG A 107 -6.64 5.29 10.87
N GLU A 108 -6.66 6.31 11.71
CA GLU A 108 -7.86 7.15 11.84
C GLU A 108 -8.20 7.80 10.50
N ALA A 109 -9.48 7.78 10.16
CA ALA A 109 -9.94 8.40 8.93
C ALA A 109 -9.80 9.92 9.03
N THR A 110 -9.18 10.54 8.03
CA THR A 110 -9.16 11.99 7.92
C THR A 110 -10.58 12.49 7.64
N PRO A 111 -11.10 13.50 8.37
CA PRO A 111 -12.39 14.08 8.07
C PRO A 111 -12.45 14.62 6.64
N LEU A 112 -13.46 14.21 5.88
CA LEU A 112 -13.66 14.62 4.49
C LEU A 112 -14.46 15.94 4.41
N THR A 113 -13.99 16.98 5.10
CA THR A 113 -14.62 18.30 5.06
C THR A 113 -14.23 19.03 3.78
N GLY A 114 -15.21 19.63 3.11
CA GLY A 114 -14.99 20.39 1.88
C GLY A 114 -14.72 19.54 0.63
N CYS A 115 -14.89 18.23 0.70
CA CYS A 115 -14.70 17.33 -0.42
C CYS A 115 -16.03 16.99 -1.11
N ARG A 116 -16.02 16.94 -2.43
CA ARG A 116 -17.13 16.37 -3.23
C ARG A 116 -16.89 14.88 -3.39
N MET A 117 -17.82 14.07 -2.92
CA MET A 117 -17.72 12.61 -3.02
C MET A 117 -18.11 12.13 -4.41
N ALA A 118 -17.46 11.06 -4.87
CA ALA A 118 -17.81 10.32 -6.07
C ALA A 118 -17.84 8.82 -5.76
N ALA A 119 -18.76 8.08 -6.33
CA ALA A 119 -18.90 6.65 -6.09
C ALA A 119 -17.80 5.85 -6.80
N ASP A 120 -17.35 6.34 -7.95
CA ASP A 120 -16.30 5.70 -8.76
C ASP A 120 -15.49 6.73 -9.54
N ILE A 121 -14.51 6.23 -10.30
CA ILE A 121 -13.58 7.06 -11.07
C ILE A 121 -14.27 7.80 -12.23
N ARG A 122 -15.36 7.24 -12.80
CA ARG A 122 -16.11 7.86 -13.90
C ARG A 122 -16.94 9.03 -13.38
N GLU A 123 -17.64 8.84 -12.28
CA GLU A 123 -18.38 9.93 -11.62
C GLU A 123 -17.43 11.05 -11.18
N ALA A 124 -16.23 10.69 -10.69
CA ALA A 124 -15.20 11.68 -10.37
C ALA A 124 -14.80 12.51 -11.60
N ALA A 125 -14.60 11.86 -12.75
CA ALA A 125 -14.28 12.55 -14.00
C ALA A 125 -15.42 13.47 -14.46
N GLN A 126 -16.67 13.03 -14.36
CA GLN A 126 -17.85 13.84 -14.69
C GLN A 126 -17.92 15.11 -13.83
N LYS A 127 -17.71 14.97 -12.52
CA LYS A 127 -17.65 16.14 -11.60
C LYS A 127 -16.49 17.07 -11.92
N CYS A 128 -15.36 16.56 -12.39
CA CYS A 128 -14.22 17.36 -12.81
C CYS A 128 -14.48 18.16 -14.10
N ARG A 129 -15.41 17.76 -14.98
CA ARG A 129 -15.84 18.57 -16.14
C ARG A 129 -16.47 19.90 -15.74
N GLU A 130 -17.15 19.93 -14.57
CA GLU A 130 -17.82 21.12 -14.07
C GLU A 130 -16.85 22.16 -13.50
N VAL A 131 -15.60 21.77 -13.27
CA VAL A 131 -14.58 22.62 -12.63
C VAL A 131 -13.51 22.96 -13.67
N PRO A 132 -13.24 24.23 -13.98
CA PRO A 132 -12.20 24.61 -14.91
C PRO A 132 -10.80 24.44 -14.32
N GLY A 133 -9.78 24.31 -15.21
CA GLY A 133 -8.37 24.32 -14.84
C GLY A 133 -7.74 22.91 -14.74
N PRO A 134 -6.49 22.84 -14.29
CA PRO A 134 -5.73 21.59 -14.21
C PRO A 134 -6.25 20.68 -13.09
N ILE A 135 -6.11 19.37 -13.28
CA ILE A 135 -6.57 18.33 -12.37
C ILE A 135 -5.37 17.52 -11.90
N LEU A 136 -5.02 17.59 -10.61
CA LEU A 136 -4.06 16.69 -9.99
C LEU A 136 -4.77 15.37 -9.64
N LEU A 137 -4.46 14.29 -10.38
CA LEU A 137 -5.06 12.98 -10.15
C LEU A 137 -4.12 12.09 -9.32
N THR A 138 -4.55 11.71 -8.11
CA THR A 138 -3.72 10.95 -7.15
C THR A 138 -4.20 9.51 -6.91
N THR A 139 -5.11 8.99 -7.73
CA THR A 139 -5.65 7.63 -7.65
C THR A 139 -4.69 6.55 -8.18
N GLY A 140 -3.54 6.94 -8.71
CA GLY A 140 -2.56 6.04 -9.32
C GLY A 140 -2.84 5.77 -10.80
N ALA A 141 -2.04 4.87 -11.39
CA ALA A 141 -2.05 4.66 -12.85
C ALA A 141 -3.17 3.72 -13.35
N LYS A 142 -3.69 2.83 -12.48
CA LYS A 142 -4.63 1.77 -12.89
C LYS A 142 -5.94 2.32 -13.46
N GLU A 143 -6.48 3.36 -12.85
CA GLU A 143 -7.78 3.95 -13.22
C GLU A 143 -7.65 5.15 -14.16
N LEU A 144 -6.42 5.59 -14.43
CA LEU A 144 -6.14 6.75 -15.26
C LEU A 144 -6.76 6.69 -16.66
N PRO A 145 -6.70 5.55 -17.40
CA PRO A 145 -7.33 5.47 -18.72
C PRO A 145 -8.84 5.68 -18.66
N ALA A 146 -9.52 5.09 -17.68
CA ALA A 146 -10.97 5.25 -17.51
C ALA A 146 -11.35 6.69 -17.15
N PHE A 147 -10.56 7.34 -16.28
CA PHE A 147 -10.74 8.74 -15.93
C PHE A 147 -10.60 9.66 -17.14
N CYS A 148 -9.51 9.50 -17.91
CA CYS A 148 -9.24 10.34 -19.09
C CYS A 148 -10.26 10.13 -20.20
N GLN A 149 -10.70 8.89 -20.41
CA GLN A 149 -11.74 8.57 -21.38
C GLN A 149 -13.06 9.27 -21.02
N GLU A 150 -13.45 9.23 -19.75
CA GLU A 150 -14.69 9.86 -19.28
C GLU A 150 -14.57 11.38 -19.27
N LEU A 151 -13.42 11.93 -18.86
CA LEU A 151 -13.19 13.38 -18.82
C LEU A 151 -13.19 13.99 -20.25
N GLY A 152 -12.53 13.33 -21.21
CA GLY A 152 -12.39 13.79 -22.60
C GLY A 152 -11.32 14.87 -22.82
N GLU A 153 -10.61 15.30 -21.78
CA GLU A 153 -9.63 16.40 -21.77
C GLU A 153 -8.33 15.98 -21.07
N PRO A 154 -7.55 15.02 -21.63
CA PRO A 154 -6.34 14.50 -20.97
C PRO A 154 -5.26 15.56 -20.74
N GLU A 155 -5.27 16.64 -21.52
CA GLU A 155 -4.35 17.79 -21.39
C GLU A 155 -4.55 18.58 -20.10
N ARG A 156 -5.66 18.39 -19.38
CA ARG A 156 -5.90 18.98 -18.04
C ARG A 156 -5.37 18.12 -16.92
N VAL A 157 -5.03 16.85 -17.19
CA VAL A 157 -4.73 15.86 -16.15
C VAL A 157 -3.24 15.80 -15.84
N PHE A 158 -2.89 15.98 -14.58
CA PHE A 158 -1.54 15.82 -14.03
C PHE A 158 -1.56 14.61 -13.08
N PRO A 159 -1.30 13.40 -13.59
CA PRO A 159 -1.36 12.20 -12.76
C PRO A 159 -0.10 12.07 -11.89
N ARG A 160 -0.28 11.88 -10.59
CA ARG A 160 0.77 11.44 -9.69
C ARG A 160 0.77 9.91 -9.62
N VAL A 161 1.84 9.31 -10.09
CA VAL A 161 1.99 7.86 -10.22
C VAL A 161 3.31 7.38 -9.60
N LEU A 162 3.43 6.09 -9.34
CA LEU A 162 4.70 5.51 -8.95
C LEU A 162 5.69 5.55 -10.13
N PRO A 163 7.02 5.74 -9.89
CA PRO A 163 8.05 5.75 -10.92
C PRO A 163 8.36 4.33 -11.43
N MET A 164 7.35 3.65 -11.96
CA MET A 164 7.42 2.28 -12.48
C MET A 164 7.06 2.26 -13.95
N GLU A 165 7.68 1.37 -14.71
CA GLU A 165 7.46 1.23 -16.15
C GLU A 165 5.97 1.09 -16.50
N GLU A 166 5.26 0.23 -15.77
CA GLU A 166 3.82 0.02 -15.98
C GLU A 166 3.01 1.30 -15.74
N SER A 167 3.34 2.08 -14.72
CA SER A 167 2.66 3.35 -14.44
C SER A 167 2.85 4.36 -15.58
N LEU A 168 4.07 4.46 -16.11
CA LEU A 168 4.39 5.33 -17.24
C LEU A 168 3.73 4.85 -18.54
N ARG A 169 3.64 3.54 -18.72
CA ARG A 169 2.91 2.93 -19.84
C ARG A 169 1.42 3.30 -19.79
N GLN A 170 0.78 3.21 -18.65
CA GLN A 170 -0.63 3.59 -18.46
C GLN A 170 -0.85 5.09 -18.75
N CYS A 171 0.06 5.95 -18.31
CA CYS A 171 -0.01 7.38 -18.62
C CYS A 171 0.02 7.64 -20.15
N ARG A 172 0.90 6.95 -20.87
CA ARG A 172 0.97 7.06 -22.34
C ARG A 172 -0.30 6.56 -23.02
N LEU A 173 -0.84 5.42 -22.58
CA LEU A 173 -2.09 4.86 -23.10
C LEU A 173 -3.28 5.79 -22.85
N ALA A 174 -3.28 6.53 -21.75
CA ALA A 174 -4.30 7.52 -21.42
C ALA A 174 -4.12 8.86 -22.18
N GLY A 175 -3.12 8.97 -23.05
CA GLY A 175 -2.86 10.19 -23.84
C GLY A 175 -2.24 11.35 -23.04
N ILE A 176 -1.66 11.07 -21.86
CA ILE A 176 -1.06 12.10 -21.01
C ILE A 176 0.30 12.56 -21.59
N PRO A 177 0.49 13.87 -21.82
CA PRO A 177 1.79 14.41 -22.22
C PRO A 177 2.85 14.16 -21.14
N ALA A 178 4.08 13.78 -21.54
CA ALA A 178 5.15 13.43 -20.61
C ALA A 178 5.44 14.54 -19.57
N ARG A 179 5.34 15.82 -19.97
CA ARG A 179 5.54 16.97 -19.07
C ARG A 179 4.51 17.10 -17.93
N GLN A 180 3.39 16.38 -18.02
CA GLN A 180 2.33 16.40 -17.02
C GLN A 180 2.43 15.23 -16.03
N ILE A 181 3.29 14.26 -16.30
CA ILE A 181 3.42 13.08 -15.45
C ILE A 181 4.27 13.41 -14.22
N VAL A 182 3.69 13.27 -13.03
CA VAL A 182 4.38 13.40 -11.75
C VAL A 182 4.71 12.00 -11.24
N ALA A 183 5.91 11.51 -11.59
CA ALA A 183 6.36 10.17 -11.19
C ALA A 183 7.15 10.27 -9.89
N MET A 184 6.52 9.94 -8.76
CA MET A 184 7.16 10.00 -7.44
C MET A 184 6.60 8.99 -6.46
N GLN A 185 7.47 8.55 -5.56
CA GLN A 185 7.15 7.59 -4.50
C GLN A 185 7.36 8.23 -3.14
N GLY A 186 6.37 8.05 -2.24
CA GLY A 186 6.48 8.49 -0.84
C GLY A 186 7.48 7.64 -0.02
N PRO A 187 7.75 8.00 1.23
CA PRO A 187 7.02 9.02 1.98
C PRO A 187 7.32 10.45 1.50
N TYR A 188 6.33 11.34 1.63
CA TYR A 188 6.48 12.76 1.28
C TYR A 188 6.70 13.58 2.55
N SER A 189 7.63 14.56 2.50
CA SER A 189 7.74 15.58 3.53
C SER A 189 6.67 16.66 3.35
N SER A 190 6.37 17.38 4.41
CA SER A 190 5.48 18.54 4.37
C SER A 190 6.21 19.85 4.02
N GLU A 191 7.50 19.74 3.63
CA GLU A 191 8.36 20.85 3.20
C GLU A 191 8.35 21.00 1.69
#